data_f0b4df55d2798538ecae45374a836584
#
_entry.id   f0b4df55d2798538ecae45374a836584
#
_cell.length_a   1.000
_cell.length_b   1.000
_cell.length_c   1.000
_cell.angle_alpha   90.00
_cell.angle_beta   90.00
_cell.angle_gamma   90.00
#
_symmetry.space_group_name_H-M   'P 1'
#
loop_
_entity.id
_entity.type
_entity.pdbx_description
1 polymer ?
#
loop_
_entity_poly.entity_id
_entity_poly.type
_entity_poly.pdbx_seq_one_letter_code
_entity_poly.pdbx_strand_id
1 'polypeptide(L)'
;VNLEIDAERDRRRAQDALRRVVDRVAPLGWHIQVYADVALIGACHAVLEQVPVPLVFDHFAGARAGAGLHQQGMAEVADLVRRGKAYVKLSAPYRQSERDDYEDLESLTRFLVACHPQRMLWGSDWPHPRPGVHAAGQLSPPYEVDLDHVVNALCRWVADPAVVRQILVDNPGRLYGFDP
;
A
#
# COMPACT_ATOMS: atom_id res chain seq x y z
N VAL A 1 6.80 -8.51 -2.40
CA VAL A 1 8.24 -8.20 -2.46
C VAL A 1 8.52 -6.94 -1.65
N ASN A 2 9.55 -6.98 -0.82
CA ASN A 2 10.03 -5.82 -0.06
C ASN A 2 11.23 -5.24 -0.81
N LEU A 3 11.03 -4.09 -1.45
CA LEU A 3 12.07 -3.43 -2.25
C LEU A 3 13.00 -2.53 -1.41
N GLU A 4 12.59 -2.18 -0.18
CA GLU A 4 13.42 -1.35 0.70
C GLU A 4 14.58 -2.13 1.32
N ILE A 5 14.37 -3.42 1.63
CA ILE A 5 15.42 -4.27 2.21
C ILE A 5 16.37 -4.78 1.13
N ASP A 6 15.83 -5.22 -0.01
CA ASP A 6 16.62 -5.94 -1.03
C ASP A 6 17.32 -5.01 -2.02
N ALA A 7 16.84 -3.78 -2.18
CA ALA A 7 17.26 -2.91 -3.28
C ALA A 7 18.10 -1.70 -2.85
N GLU A 8 18.40 -1.51 -1.54
CA GLU A 8 19.15 -0.34 -1.05
C GLU A 8 18.70 0.98 -1.73
N ARG A 9 17.42 1.10 -2.06
CA ARG A 9 16.84 2.18 -2.88
C ARG A 9 17.41 2.31 -4.30
N ASP A 10 18.12 1.29 -4.79
CA ASP A 10 18.63 1.28 -6.16
C ASP A 10 17.50 0.87 -7.12
N ARG A 11 17.11 1.80 -7.99
CA ARG A 11 16.08 1.61 -9.02
C ARG A 11 16.32 0.37 -9.87
N ARG A 12 17.56 0.10 -10.31
CA ARG A 12 17.85 -1.04 -11.19
C ARG A 12 17.65 -2.36 -10.46
N ARG A 13 18.17 -2.45 -9.24
CA ARG A 13 18.00 -3.64 -8.39
C ARG A 13 16.52 -3.90 -8.08
N ALA A 14 15.76 -2.84 -7.77
CA ALA A 14 14.31 -2.94 -7.56
C ALA A 14 13.57 -3.47 -8.80
N GLN A 15 13.88 -2.93 -9.98
CA GLN A 15 13.30 -3.40 -11.23
C GLN A 15 13.65 -4.86 -11.54
N ASP A 16 14.89 -5.27 -11.29
CA ASP A 16 15.32 -6.66 -11.49
C ASP A 16 14.68 -7.60 -10.47
N ALA A 17 14.51 -7.17 -9.22
CA ALA A 17 13.77 -7.93 -8.21
C ALA A 17 12.31 -8.11 -8.62
N LEU A 18 11.65 -7.06 -9.10
CA LEU A 18 10.27 -7.13 -9.61
C LEU A 18 10.15 -8.11 -10.78
N ARG A 19 11.02 -8.04 -11.79
CA ARG A 19 11.00 -8.97 -12.93
C ARG A 19 11.12 -10.42 -12.47
N ARG A 20 12.06 -10.72 -11.57
CA ARG A 20 12.23 -12.08 -11.02
C ARG A 20 10.98 -12.57 -10.28
N VAL A 21 10.30 -11.70 -9.55
CA VAL A 21 9.04 -12.05 -8.87
C VAL A 21 7.93 -12.29 -9.88
N VAL A 22 7.80 -11.40 -10.89
CA VAL A 22 6.81 -11.55 -11.97
C VAL A 22 6.97 -12.89 -12.68
N ASP A 23 8.19 -13.24 -13.08
CA ASP A 23 8.47 -14.50 -13.78
C ASP A 23 8.04 -15.73 -12.99
N ARG A 24 8.10 -15.66 -11.65
CA ARG A 24 7.73 -16.76 -10.75
C ARG A 24 6.24 -16.85 -10.46
N VAL A 25 5.56 -15.72 -10.27
CA VAL A 25 4.20 -15.72 -9.73
C VAL A 25 3.12 -15.45 -10.76
N ALA A 26 3.45 -14.78 -11.88
CA ALA A 26 2.48 -14.53 -12.93
C ALA A 26 1.90 -15.80 -13.56
N PRO A 27 2.68 -16.88 -13.82
CA PRO A 27 2.12 -18.14 -14.30
C PRO A 27 1.13 -18.81 -13.35
N LEU A 28 1.17 -18.44 -12.06
CA LEU A 28 0.25 -18.96 -11.03
C LEU A 28 -1.01 -18.09 -10.90
N GLY A 29 -1.09 -16.98 -11.61
CA GLY A 29 -2.19 -16.02 -11.48
C GLY A 29 -2.22 -15.26 -10.15
N TRP A 30 -1.13 -15.28 -9.37
CA TRP A 30 -1.07 -14.64 -8.06
C TRP A 30 -0.83 -13.12 -8.21
N HIS A 31 -1.43 -12.33 -7.33
CA HIS A 31 -1.11 -10.92 -7.22
C HIS A 31 0.30 -10.71 -6.64
N ILE A 32 0.89 -9.55 -6.92
CA ILE A 32 2.21 -9.17 -6.37
C ILE A 32 2.01 -8.03 -5.37
N GLN A 33 2.30 -8.30 -4.11
CA GLN A 33 2.33 -7.27 -3.07
C GLN A 33 3.70 -6.63 -3.01
N VAL A 34 3.75 -5.29 -3.02
CA VAL A 34 4.97 -4.47 -3.05
C VAL A 34 5.01 -3.56 -1.82
N TYR A 35 6.06 -3.69 -1.03
CA TYR A 35 6.41 -2.77 0.03
C TYR A 35 7.63 -1.93 -0.41
N ALA A 36 7.44 -0.63 -0.55
CA ALA A 36 8.46 0.34 -0.92
C ALA A 36 7.98 1.77 -0.61
N ASP A 37 8.88 2.74 -0.61
CA ASP A 37 8.47 4.14 -0.63
C ASP A 37 7.86 4.52 -2.00
N VAL A 38 7.05 5.57 -2.01
CA VAL A 38 6.31 6.00 -3.21
C VAL A 38 7.24 6.44 -4.34
N ALA A 39 8.41 7.01 -4.05
CA ALA A 39 9.38 7.44 -5.06
C ALA A 39 10.00 6.25 -5.77
N LEU A 40 10.30 5.17 -5.04
CA LEU A 40 10.83 3.93 -5.64
C LEU A 40 9.75 3.22 -6.47
N ILE A 41 8.49 3.18 -6.01
CA ILE A 41 7.36 2.66 -6.80
C ILE A 41 7.26 3.44 -8.12
N GLY A 42 7.25 4.77 -8.06
CA GLY A 42 7.23 5.62 -9.24
C GLY A 42 8.41 5.38 -10.18
N ALA A 43 9.62 5.23 -9.65
CA ALA A 43 10.80 4.92 -10.44
C ALA A 43 10.73 3.54 -11.14
N CYS A 44 9.88 2.64 -10.66
CA CYS A 44 9.63 1.32 -11.24
C CYS A 44 8.39 1.29 -12.17
N HIS A 45 7.70 2.41 -12.40
CA HIS A 45 6.43 2.48 -13.12
C HIS A 45 6.44 1.69 -14.44
N ALA A 46 7.46 1.89 -15.29
CA ALA A 46 7.56 1.22 -16.60
C ALA A 46 7.62 -0.33 -16.50
N VAL A 47 8.13 -0.87 -15.40
CA VAL A 47 8.11 -2.32 -15.14
C VAL A 47 6.75 -2.73 -14.59
N LEU A 48 6.23 -1.98 -13.61
CA LEU A 48 4.96 -2.28 -12.95
C LEU A 48 3.76 -2.22 -13.92
N GLU A 49 3.79 -1.29 -14.87
CA GLU A 49 2.77 -1.17 -15.91
C GLU A 49 2.61 -2.44 -16.74
N GLN A 50 3.69 -3.16 -16.99
CA GLN A 50 3.73 -4.37 -17.83
C GLN A 50 3.40 -5.65 -17.04
N VAL A 51 3.27 -5.60 -15.73
CA VAL A 51 2.94 -6.78 -14.90
C VAL A 51 1.57 -7.33 -15.31
N PRO A 52 1.45 -8.63 -15.64
CA PRO A 52 0.19 -9.21 -16.15
C PRO A 52 -0.80 -9.61 -15.05
N VAL A 53 -0.43 -9.46 -13.79
CA VAL A 53 -1.25 -9.81 -12.61
C VAL A 53 -1.53 -8.59 -11.74
N PRO A 54 -2.54 -8.61 -10.85
CA PRO A 54 -2.81 -7.48 -9.98
C PRO A 54 -1.60 -7.12 -9.09
N LEU A 55 -1.37 -5.83 -8.93
CA LEU A 55 -0.40 -5.28 -7.97
C LEU A 55 -1.13 -4.84 -6.70
N VAL A 56 -0.46 -4.93 -5.56
CA VAL A 56 -0.93 -4.42 -4.27
C VAL A 56 0.19 -3.62 -3.63
N PHE A 57 -0.02 -2.33 -3.44
CA PHE A 57 0.95 -1.47 -2.75
C PHE A 57 0.59 -1.37 -1.27
N ASP A 58 1.54 -1.67 -0.40
CA ASP A 58 1.36 -1.58 1.04
C ASP A 58 1.34 -0.12 1.53
N HIS A 59 0.64 0.12 2.63
CA HIS A 59 0.74 1.31 3.49
C HIS A 59 0.70 2.63 2.69
N PHE A 60 -0.45 2.95 2.08
CA PHE A 60 -0.64 4.16 1.25
C PHE A 60 0.37 4.25 0.08
N ALA A 61 0.81 3.10 -0.44
CA ALA A 61 1.88 3.02 -1.45
C ALA A 61 3.19 3.67 -0.99
N GLY A 62 3.49 3.62 0.31
CA GLY A 62 4.68 4.24 0.89
C GLY A 62 4.70 5.77 0.90
N ALA A 63 3.57 6.41 0.60
CA ALA A 63 3.44 7.87 0.61
C ALA A 63 3.37 8.42 2.04
N ARG A 64 3.93 9.61 2.28
CA ARG A 64 3.94 10.30 3.57
C ARG A 64 2.94 11.44 3.59
N ALA A 65 2.17 11.57 4.68
CA ALA A 65 1.21 12.66 4.85
C ALA A 65 1.88 14.04 4.73
N GLY A 66 2.98 14.25 5.45
CA GLY A 66 3.71 15.52 5.47
C GLY A 66 4.35 15.93 4.15
N ALA A 67 4.56 15.00 3.21
CA ALA A 67 5.09 15.31 1.88
C ALA A 67 4.01 15.77 0.87
N GLY A 68 2.73 15.72 1.25
CA GLY A 68 1.60 16.16 0.43
C GLY A 68 1.32 15.27 -0.79
N LEU A 69 0.39 15.71 -1.64
CA LEU A 69 -0.12 14.92 -2.76
C LEU A 69 0.79 14.95 -4.01
N HIS A 70 1.75 15.88 -4.08
CA HIS A 70 2.67 16.04 -5.22
C HIS A 70 4.05 15.44 -4.96
N GLN A 71 4.17 14.60 -3.94
CA GLN A 71 5.43 13.93 -3.65
C GLN A 71 5.87 13.04 -4.82
N GLN A 72 7.18 12.88 -4.98
CA GLN A 72 7.77 12.12 -6.09
C GLN A 72 7.22 10.69 -6.13
N GLY A 73 6.79 10.23 -7.31
CA GLY A 73 6.22 8.90 -7.54
C GLY A 73 4.70 8.79 -7.36
N MET A 74 4.05 9.82 -6.76
CA MET A 74 2.59 9.76 -6.54
C MET A 74 1.79 9.81 -7.84
N ALA A 75 2.25 10.53 -8.85
CA ALA A 75 1.58 10.59 -10.14
C ALA A 75 1.55 9.22 -10.83
N GLU A 76 2.66 8.50 -10.77
CA GLU A 76 2.84 7.15 -11.32
C GLU A 76 1.98 6.12 -10.57
N VAL A 77 1.94 6.20 -9.23
CA VAL A 77 1.03 5.37 -8.42
C VAL A 77 -0.42 5.63 -8.80
N ALA A 78 -0.81 6.91 -8.90
CA ALA A 78 -2.17 7.29 -9.27
C ALA A 78 -2.54 6.81 -10.69
N ASP A 79 -1.61 6.82 -11.64
CA ASP A 79 -1.83 6.27 -12.98
C ASP A 79 -2.13 4.76 -12.92
N LEU A 80 -1.30 3.97 -12.24
CA LEU A 80 -1.49 2.53 -12.08
C LEU A 80 -2.83 2.20 -11.41
N VAL A 81 -3.23 2.98 -10.40
CA VAL A 81 -4.49 2.82 -9.69
C VAL A 81 -5.68 3.15 -10.60
N ARG A 82 -5.67 4.31 -11.30
CA ARG A 82 -6.75 4.72 -12.21
C ARG A 82 -6.98 3.74 -13.33
N ARG A 83 -5.91 3.13 -13.84
CA ARG A 83 -5.96 2.10 -14.88
C ARG A 83 -6.36 0.73 -14.33
N GLY A 84 -6.62 0.60 -13.04
CA GLY A 84 -7.02 -0.65 -12.41
C GLY A 84 -5.91 -1.71 -12.31
N LYS A 85 -4.65 -1.34 -12.53
CA LYS A 85 -3.49 -2.24 -12.46
C LYS A 85 -3.08 -2.53 -11.02
N ALA A 86 -3.28 -1.58 -10.11
CA ALA A 86 -2.82 -1.66 -8.74
C ALA A 86 -3.93 -1.39 -7.73
N TYR A 87 -3.88 -2.13 -6.64
CA TYR A 87 -4.58 -1.85 -5.40
C TYR A 87 -3.65 -1.10 -4.44
N VAL A 88 -4.22 -0.30 -3.54
CA VAL A 88 -3.48 0.33 -2.43
C VAL A 88 -4.10 -0.08 -1.11
N LYS A 89 -3.29 -0.55 -0.17
CA LYS A 89 -3.71 -0.79 1.21
C LYS A 89 -3.66 0.52 2.00
N LEU A 90 -4.81 0.99 2.46
CA LEU A 90 -4.96 2.05 3.45
C LEU A 90 -4.71 1.44 4.83
N SER A 91 -3.46 1.20 5.17
CA SER A 91 -3.02 0.44 6.34
C SER A 91 -1.82 1.07 7.01
N ALA A 92 -1.56 0.70 8.27
CA ALA A 92 -0.44 1.21 9.06
C ALA A 92 -0.30 2.74 9.05
N PRO A 93 -1.34 3.51 9.43
CA PRO A 93 -1.29 4.97 9.42
C PRO A 93 -0.13 5.52 10.26
N TYR A 94 0.21 4.85 11.36
CA TYR A 94 1.35 5.19 12.23
C TYR A 94 2.73 5.15 11.54
N ARG A 95 2.83 4.60 10.31
CA ARG A 95 4.05 4.65 9.51
C ARG A 95 4.12 5.85 8.59
N GLN A 96 2.96 6.40 8.21
CA GLN A 96 2.84 7.40 7.15
C GLN A 96 2.42 8.78 7.65
N SER A 97 1.79 8.84 8.84
CA SER A 97 1.39 10.06 9.54
C SER A 97 2.54 10.63 10.37
N GLU A 98 2.52 11.95 10.56
CA GLU A 98 3.36 12.68 11.52
C GLU A 98 2.57 13.05 12.79
N ARG A 99 1.29 12.63 12.90
CA ARG A 99 0.36 12.94 13.97
C ARG A 99 -0.15 11.67 14.65
N ASP A 100 -0.36 11.73 15.95
CA ASP A 100 -0.89 10.60 16.73
C ASP A 100 -2.36 10.29 16.39
N ASP A 101 -3.12 11.30 15.93
CA ASP A 101 -4.52 11.15 15.51
C ASP A 101 -4.70 10.72 14.05
N TYR A 102 -3.61 10.68 13.26
CA TYR A 102 -3.55 10.33 11.84
C TYR A 102 -4.38 11.21 10.90
N GLU A 103 -4.92 12.34 11.35
CA GLU A 103 -5.83 13.19 10.57
C GLU A 103 -5.13 13.86 9.36
N ASP A 104 -3.80 13.93 9.36
CA ASP A 104 -3.00 14.38 8.22
C ASP A 104 -3.05 13.42 7.01
N LEU A 105 -3.52 12.18 7.21
CA LEU A 105 -3.73 11.19 6.13
C LEU A 105 -5.08 11.34 5.42
N GLU A 106 -6.00 12.17 5.90
CA GLU A 106 -7.31 12.35 5.27
C GLU A 106 -7.19 12.75 3.79
N SER A 107 -6.37 13.76 3.49
CA SER A 107 -6.18 14.27 2.13
C SER A 107 -5.61 13.20 1.19
N LEU A 108 -4.65 12.41 1.67
CA LEU A 108 -4.05 11.32 0.91
C LEU A 108 -5.05 10.18 0.68
N THR A 109 -5.84 9.82 1.70
CA THR A 109 -6.91 8.83 1.59
C THR A 109 -7.94 9.25 0.55
N ARG A 110 -8.47 10.46 0.64
CA ARG A 110 -9.45 11.00 -0.31
C ARG A 110 -8.92 11.04 -1.74
N PHE A 111 -7.65 11.42 -1.91
CA PHE A 111 -7.00 11.42 -3.22
C PHE A 111 -6.93 10.01 -3.83
N LEU A 112 -6.47 9.01 -3.07
CA LEU A 112 -6.36 7.62 -3.55
C LEU A 112 -7.74 7.02 -3.85
N VAL A 113 -8.72 7.23 -2.98
CA VAL A 113 -10.11 6.80 -3.20
C VAL A 113 -10.69 7.45 -4.46
N ALA A 114 -10.45 8.75 -4.68
CA ALA A 114 -10.91 9.45 -5.89
C ALA A 114 -10.23 8.93 -7.18
N CYS A 115 -9.03 8.37 -7.09
CA CYS A 115 -8.41 7.71 -8.24
C CYS A 115 -9.20 6.47 -8.68
N HIS A 116 -9.53 5.58 -7.75
CA HIS A 116 -10.33 4.38 -8.05
C HIS A 116 -10.79 3.67 -6.75
N PRO A 117 -12.02 3.90 -6.26
CA PRO A 117 -12.47 3.35 -4.98
C PRO A 117 -12.45 1.81 -4.93
N GLN A 118 -12.65 1.13 -6.08
CA GLN A 118 -12.59 -0.34 -6.17
C GLN A 118 -11.16 -0.91 -6.13
N ARG A 119 -10.16 -0.06 -6.01
CA ARG A 119 -8.74 -0.44 -5.89
C ARG A 119 -8.16 -0.10 -4.52
N MET A 120 -8.99 0.29 -3.57
CA MET A 120 -8.59 0.51 -2.19
C MET A 120 -8.86 -0.71 -1.34
N LEU A 121 -7.93 -1.05 -0.48
CA LEU A 121 -8.02 -2.11 0.51
C LEU A 121 -7.74 -1.51 1.89
N TRP A 122 -8.20 -2.17 2.93
CA TRP A 122 -7.78 -1.89 4.29
C TRP A 122 -7.02 -3.10 4.87
N GLY A 123 -6.16 -2.85 5.86
CA GLY A 123 -5.50 -3.89 6.63
C GLY A 123 -4.99 -3.35 7.97
N SER A 124 -5.03 -4.18 9.00
CA SER A 124 -4.59 -3.81 10.35
C SER A 124 -3.09 -3.60 10.47
N ASP A 125 -2.29 -4.22 9.60
CA ASP A 125 -0.83 -4.38 9.72
C ASP A 125 -0.41 -5.14 10.99
N TRP A 126 -1.33 -6.00 11.53
CA TRP A 126 -0.94 -6.86 12.66
C TRP A 126 0.26 -7.75 12.28
N PRO A 127 1.27 -7.91 13.12
CA PRO A 127 1.39 -7.54 14.54
C PRO A 127 2.04 -6.16 14.80
N HIS A 128 1.93 -5.21 13.89
CA HIS A 128 2.39 -3.82 14.02
C HIS A 128 3.90 -3.68 14.30
N PRO A 129 4.79 -4.35 13.55
CA PRO A 129 6.21 -4.37 13.87
C PRO A 129 6.83 -2.98 13.72
N ARG A 130 7.69 -2.60 14.65
CA ARG A 130 8.50 -1.37 14.51
C ARG A 130 9.62 -1.61 13.49
N PRO A 131 9.92 -0.64 12.63
CA PRO A 131 11.08 -0.73 11.75
C PRO A 131 12.37 -0.74 12.60
N GLY A 132 13.37 -1.49 12.14
CA GLY A 132 14.67 -1.52 12.79
C GLY A 132 15.47 -2.76 12.40
N VAL A 133 16.78 -2.67 12.57
CA VAL A 133 17.67 -3.82 12.44
C VAL A 133 17.67 -4.51 13.80
N HIS A 134 17.07 -5.69 13.88
CA HIS A 134 17.11 -6.52 15.08
C HIS A 134 18.14 -7.62 14.89
N ALA A 135 18.85 -7.97 15.97
CA ALA A 135 19.76 -9.11 15.94
C ALA A 135 18.97 -10.39 15.61
N ALA A 136 19.61 -11.36 14.96
CA ALA A 136 18.96 -12.63 14.62
C ALA A 136 18.35 -13.28 15.87
N GLY A 137 17.07 -13.58 15.82
CA GLY A 137 16.29 -14.16 16.93
C GLY A 137 15.66 -13.15 17.89
N GLN A 138 15.84 -11.85 17.68
CA GLN A 138 15.10 -10.82 18.43
C GLN A 138 13.82 -10.45 17.70
N LEU A 139 12.71 -10.41 18.45
CA LEU A 139 11.43 -9.91 17.93
C LEU A 139 11.41 -8.38 18.03
N SER A 140 10.94 -7.73 16.97
CA SER A 140 10.67 -6.29 17.02
C SER A 140 9.52 -6.03 17.99
N PRO A 141 9.66 -5.11 18.95
CA PRO A 141 8.54 -4.72 19.78
C PRO A 141 7.45 -4.12 18.89
N PRO A 142 6.17 -4.48 19.09
CA PRO A 142 5.09 -3.92 18.31
C PRO A 142 4.84 -2.45 18.65
N TYR A 143 4.22 -1.71 17.71
CA TYR A 143 3.50 -0.49 18.05
C TYR A 143 2.25 -0.84 18.85
N GLU A 144 1.90 -0.01 19.82
CA GLU A 144 0.57 -0.03 20.42
C GLU A 144 -0.39 0.68 19.47
N VAL A 145 -1.31 -0.06 18.86
CA VAL A 145 -2.24 0.47 17.85
C VAL A 145 -3.67 0.21 18.32
N ASP A 146 -4.42 1.28 18.46
CA ASP A 146 -5.86 1.23 18.66
C ASP A 146 -6.54 1.02 17.28
N LEU A 147 -6.94 -0.23 17.01
CA LEU A 147 -7.58 -0.60 15.74
C LEU A 147 -8.94 0.05 15.56
N ASP A 148 -9.69 0.28 16.63
CA ASP A 148 -10.99 0.96 16.57
C ASP A 148 -10.78 2.41 16.13
N HIS A 149 -9.75 3.08 16.66
CA HIS A 149 -9.38 4.42 16.24
C HIS A 149 -9.01 4.46 14.74
N VAL A 150 -8.20 3.50 14.27
CA VAL A 150 -7.77 3.43 12.85
C VAL A 150 -8.95 3.19 11.90
N VAL A 151 -9.87 2.27 12.24
CA VAL A 151 -11.05 1.99 11.41
C VAL A 151 -12.01 3.19 11.42
N ASN A 152 -12.24 3.80 12.57
CA ASN A 152 -13.08 4.99 12.67
C ASN A 152 -12.50 6.18 11.91
N ALA A 153 -11.18 6.35 11.88
CA ALA A 153 -10.52 7.37 11.07
C ALA A 153 -10.79 7.13 9.58
N LEU A 154 -10.61 5.90 9.07
CA LEU A 154 -10.96 5.55 7.69
C LEU A 154 -12.41 5.92 7.36
N CYS A 155 -13.37 5.56 8.23
CA CYS A 155 -14.79 5.87 8.03
C CYS A 155 -15.06 7.38 7.95
N ARG A 156 -14.38 8.19 8.76
CA ARG A 156 -14.48 9.65 8.70
C ARG A 156 -13.90 10.22 7.41
N TRP A 157 -12.71 9.77 7.01
CA TRP A 157 -12.01 10.27 5.82
C TRP A 157 -12.73 9.96 4.52
N VAL A 158 -13.31 8.75 4.42
CA VAL A 158 -14.06 8.31 3.22
C VAL A 158 -15.48 8.86 3.20
N ALA A 159 -16.13 8.95 4.34
CA ALA A 159 -17.46 9.50 4.59
C ALA A 159 -18.64 8.81 3.87
N ASP A 160 -18.42 8.11 2.75
CA ASP A 160 -19.45 7.36 2.03
C ASP A 160 -19.48 5.89 2.52
N PRO A 161 -20.56 5.45 3.20
CA PRO A 161 -20.65 4.08 3.70
C PRO A 161 -20.57 2.99 2.61
N ALA A 162 -20.99 3.28 1.39
CA ALA A 162 -20.89 2.33 0.28
C ALA A 162 -19.42 2.15 -0.14
N VAL A 163 -18.65 3.22 -0.18
CA VAL A 163 -17.21 3.16 -0.46
C VAL A 163 -16.45 2.51 0.70
N VAL A 164 -16.81 2.78 1.95
CA VAL A 164 -16.24 2.11 3.12
C VAL A 164 -16.47 0.59 3.01
N ARG A 165 -17.70 0.16 2.70
CA ARG A 165 -18.01 -1.26 2.47
C ARG A 165 -17.15 -1.86 1.33
N GLN A 166 -16.99 -1.13 0.23
CA GLN A 166 -16.11 -1.59 -0.86
C GLN A 166 -14.68 -1.85 -0.36
N ILE A 167 -14.11 -0.92 0.40
CA ILE A 167 -12.74 -1.02 0.92
C ILE A 167 -12.57 -2.18 1.89
N LEU A 168 -13.54 -2.38 2.79
CA LEU A 168 -13.44 -3.35 3.86
C LEU A 168 -13.87 -4.78 3.45
N VAL A 169 -14.77 -4.90 2.45
CA VAL A 169 -15.43 -6.17 2.12
C VAL A 169 -15.32 -6.53 0.64
N ASP A 170 -15.86 -5.69 -0.25
CA ASP A 170 -16.07 -6.09 -1.64
C ASP A 170 -14.76 -6.19 -2.43
N ASN A 171 -13.83 -5.25 -2.21
CA ASN A 171 -12.54 -5.24 -2.89
C ASN A 171 -11.62 -6.38 -2.42
N PRO A 172 -11.43 -6.63 -1.11
CA PRO A 172 -10.68 -7.80 -0.67
C PRO A 172 -11.34 -9.11 -1.08
N GLY A 173 -12.69 -9.22 -1.04
CA GLY A 173 -13.41 -10.38 -1.57
C GLY A 173 -13.05 -10.68 -3.01
N ARG A 174 -13.08 -9.64 -3.87
CA ARG A 174 -12.72 -9.77 -5.30
C ARG A 174 -11.26 -10.12 -5.53
N LEU A 175 -10.34 -9.51 -4.77
CA LEU A 175 -8.90 -9.73 -4.98
C LEU A 175 -8.43 -11.07 -4.46
N TYR A 176 -8.91 -11.47 -3.28
CA TYR A 176 -8.44 -12.68 -2.58
C TYR A 176 -9.35 -13.89 -2.77
N GLY A 177 -10.47 -13.74 -3.46
CA GLY A 177 -11.41 -14.83 -3.74
C GLY A 177 -12.21 -15.27 -2.51
N PHE A 178 -12.53 -14.34 -1.61
CA PHE A 178 -13.47 -14.62 -0.52
C PHE A 178 -14.91 -14.50 -1.06
N ASP A 179 -15.75 -15.46 -0.73
CA ASP A 179 -17.18 -15.32 -0.95
C ASP A 179 -17.74 -14.25 0.01
N PRO A 180 -18.56 -13.30 -0.47
CA PRO A 180 -19.12 -12.23 0.35
C PRO A 180 -20.15 -12.73 1.35
#